data_0b0d5a3d5d3db0f5d4bcf31d01ef5f7e
#
_entry.id   0b0d5a3d5d3db0f5d4bcf31d01ef5f7e
#
_cell.length_a   1.000
_cell.length_b   1.000
_cell.length_c   1.000
_cell.angle_alpha   90.00
_cell.angle_beta   90.00
_cell.angle_gamma   90.00
#
_symmetry.space_group_name_H-M   'P 1'
#
loop_
_entity.id
_entity.type
_entity.pdbx_description
1 polymer ?
#
loop_
_entity_poly.entity_id
_entity_poly.type
_entity_poly.pdbx_seq_one_letter_code
_entity_poly.pdbx_strand_id
1 'polypeptide(L)'
;MLNIKEVIEQITPINEECVALAQKRFDNLIKPVGSLAKLEEMITRYTGIIGKTDKNDIDYPKRKVLIWGSIENTLEAEKILHGTTPVNVLAAETGAEAIPLLVMAEDEEEAMFEGAALVNEYVKKEGLGLLGYGALCDDK
;
A
#
# COMPACT_ATOMS: atom_id res chain seq x y z
N MET A 1 16.05 10.02 16.99
CA MET A 1 14.63 9.91 16.66
C MET A 1 14.43 10.62 15.32
N LEU A 2 13.90 9.97 14.31
CA LEU A 2 13.56 10.64 13.05
C LEU A 2 12.43 11.63 13.33
N ASN A 3 12.59 12.89 12.87
CA ASN A 3 11.57 13.92 12.99
C ASN A 3 10.66 13.82 11.74
N ILE A 4 9.37 14.16 11.85
CA ILE A 4 8.41 14.18 10.72
C ILE A 4 8.96 14.97 9.53
N LYS A 5 9.63 16.09 9.77
CA LYS A 5 10.23 16.90 8.69
C LYS A 5 11.30 16.12 7.92
N GLU A 6 12.14 15.38 8.62
CA GLU A 6 13.18 14.55 8.01
C GLU A 6 12.57 13.40 7.18
N VAL A 7 11.43 12.83 7.62
CA VAL A 7 10.70 11.83 6.84
C VAL A 7 10.11 12.44 5.59
N ILE A 8 9.48 13.62 5.69
CA ILE A 8 8.90 14.32 4.53
C ILE A 8 9.97 14.69 3.50
N GLU A 9 11.14 15.13 3.94
CA GLU A 9 12.28 15.49 3.06
C GLU A 9 12.83 14.27 2.29
N GLN A 10 12.62 13.05 2.77
CA GLN A 10 13.02 11.83 2.11
C GLN A 10 12.00 11.31 1.07
N ILE A 11 10.81 11.91 0.99
CA ILE A 11 9.79 11.54 0.01
C ILE A 11 10.27 11.93 -1.39
N THR A 12 10.53 10.93 -2.22
CA THR A 12 10.92 11.14 -3.62
C THR A 12 9.68 11.49 -4.45
N PRO A 13 9.71 12.54 -5.28
CA PRO A 13 8.61 12.86 -6.17
C PRO A 13 8.41 11.77 -7.23
N ILE A 14 7.20 11.68 -7.76
CA ILE A 14 6.86 10.75 -8.84
C ILE A 14 7.67 11.13 -10.10
N ASN A 15 8.15 10.14 -10.83
CA ASN A 15 8.83 10.35 -12.10
C ASN A 15 7.80 10.68 -13.20
N GLU A 16 7.62 11.98 -13.49
CA GLU A 16 6.65 12.47 -14.46
C GLU A 16 6.97 12.04 -15.89
N GLU A 17 8.23 11.79 -16.24
CA GLU A 17 8.62 11.27 -17.53
C GLU A 17 8.09 9.84 -17.72
N CYS A 18 8.22 8.99 -16.72
CA CYS A 18 7.66 7.64 -16.74
C CYS A 18 6.13 7.65 -16.82
N VAL A 19 5.45 8.58 -16.13
CA VAL A 19 4.00 8.77 -16.23
C VAL A 19 3.61 9.12 -17.67
N ALA A 20 4.28 10.10 -18.29
CA ALA A 20 3.99 10.53 -19.64
C ALA A 20 4.25 9.42 -20.69
N LEU A 21 5.33 8.66 -20.54
CA LEU A 21 5.64 7.53 -21.43
C LEU A 21 4.59 6.41 -21.29
N ALA A 22 4.16 6.09 -20.08
CA ALA A 22 3.12 5.11 -19.84
C ALA A 22 1.77 5.55 -20.43
N GLN A 23 1.39 6.83 -20.26
CA GLN A 23 0.17 7.38 -20.86
C GLN A 23 0.21 7.29 -22.38
N LYS A 24 1.30 7.73 -23.01
CA LYS A 24 1.48 7.63 -24.45
C LYS A 24 1.35 6.20 -24.95
N ARG A 25 1.81 5.21 -24.17
CA ARG A 25 1.66 3.80 -24.52
C ARG A 25 0.20 3.36 -24.49
N PHE A 26 -0.57 3.78 -23.47
CA PHE A 26 -2.01 3.50 -23.39
C PHE A 26 -2.78 4.12 -24.56
N ASP A 27 -2.43 5.35 -24.94
CA ASP A 27 -3.10 6.06 -26.06
C ASP A 27 -2.84 5.39 -27.41
N ASN A 28 -1.71 4.70 -27.55
CA ASN A 28 -1.33 3.94 -28.75
C ASN A 28 -1.90 2.51 -28.80
N LEU A 29 -2.59 2.04 -27.76
CA LEU A 29 -3.25 0.73 -27.79
C LEU A 29 -4.48 0.76 -28.70
N ILE A 30 -4.82 -0.41 -29.29
CA ILE A 30 -6.04 -0.59 -30.13
C ILE A 30 -7.28 -0.59 -29.23
N LYS A 31 -7.64 0.59 -28.74
CA LYS A 31 -8.83 0.86 -27.91
C LYS A 31 -9.16 2.35 -28.00
N PRO A 32 -10.40 2.77 -27.70
CA PRO A 32 -10.69 4.20 -27.54
C PRO A 32 -9.81 4.82 -26.45
N VAL A 33 -9.28 6.02 -26.69
CA VAL A 33 -8.49 6.76 -25.71
C VAL A 33 -9.29 6.95 -24.43
N GLY A 34 -8.67 6.68 -23.28
CA GLY A 34 -9.30 6.81 -21.97
C GLY A 34 -10.36 5.76 -21.64
N SER A 35 -10.53 4.70 -22.46
CA SER A 35 -11.60 3.71 -22.24
C SER A 35 -11.46 2.88 -20.96
N LEU A 36 -10.27 2.79 -20.39
CA LEU A 36 -10.04 2.11 -19.12
C LEU A 36 -10.09 3.06 -17.91
N ALA A 37 -10.35 4.36 -18.16
CA ALA A 37 -10.59 5.37 -17.13
C ALA A 37 -9.59 5.30 -15.94
N LYS A 38 -10.08 5.08 -14.73
CA LYS A 38 -9.26 5.00 -13.50
C LYS A 38 -8.14 3.97 -13.55
N LEU A 39 -8.29 2.89 -14.29
CA LEU A 39 -7.25 1.87 -14.41
C LEU A 39 -6.02 2.44 -15.14
N GLU A 40 -6.21 3.25 -16.19
CA GLU A 40 -5.10 3.90 -16.88
C GLU A 40 -4.37 4.87 -15.93
N GLU A 41 -5.12 5.71 -15.21
CA GLU A 41 -4.58 6.64 -14.22
C GLU A 41 -3.76 5.91 -13.13
N MET A 42 -4.29 4.82 -12.58
CA MET A 42 -3.61 4.06 -11.55
C MET A 42 -2.31 3.43 -12.06
N ILE A 43 -2.33 2.84 -13.25
CA ILE A 43 -1.15 2.17 -13.82
C ILE A 43 -0.08 3.21 -14.21
N THR A 44 -0.46 4.31 -14.84
CA THR A 44 0.49 5.37 -15.21
C THR A 44 1.13 5.97 -13.98
N ARG A 45 0.36 6.22 -12.92
CA ARG A 45 0.90 6.68 -11.64
C ARG A 45 1.84 5.67 -11.00
N TYR A 46 1.47 4.37 -11.03
CA TYR A 46 2.31 3.30 -10.52
C TYR A 46 3.66 3.23 -11.25
N THR A 47 3.68 3.35 -12.58
CA THR A 47 4.93 3.40 -13.36
C THR A 47 5.80 4.59 -12.99
N GLY A 48 5.19 5.74 -12.69
CA GLY A 48 5.90 6.92 -12.18
C GLY A 48 6.52 6.71 -10.80
N ILE A 49 5.83 5.97 -9.91
CA ILE A 49 6.34 5.65 -8.57
C ILE A 49 7.55 4.71 -8.65
N ILE A 50 7.46 3.64 -9.46
CA ILE A 50 8.54 2.65 -9.58
C ILE A 50 9.68 3.09 -10.54
N GLY A 51 9.47 4.15 -11.33
CA GLY A 51 10.45 4.64 -12.31
C GLY A 51 10.72 3.68 -13.47
N LYS A 52 9.78 2.77 -13.79
CA LYS A 52 9.93 1.75 -14.83
C LYS A 52 8.76 1.80 -15.80
N THR A 53 9.05 1.72 -17.10
CA THR A 53 8.05 1.79 -18.17
C THR A 53 8.00 0.54 -19.05
N ASP A 54 9.03 -0.31 -19.04
CA ASP A 54 8.98 -1.57 -19.77
C ASP A 54 8.16 -2.59 -19.00
N LYS A 55 7.20 -3.23 -19.71
CA LYS A 55 6.32 -4.24 -19.12
C LYS A 55 7.08 -5.46 -18.55
N ASN A 56 8.27 -5.74 -19.08
CA ASN A 56 9.09 -6.86 -18.63
C ASN A 56 9.84 -6.56 -17.33
N ASP A 57 9.99 -5.26 -16.99
CA ASP A 57 10.64 -4.80 -15.78
C ASP A 57 9.64 -4.49 -14.66
N ILE A 58 8.33 -4.52 -14.97
CA ILE A 58 7.26 -4.27 -14.01
C ILE A 58 6.84 -5.60 -13.41
N ASP A 59 7.36 -5.90 -12.22
CA ASP A 59 6.91 -7.02 -11.43
C ASP A 59 5.62 -6.68 -10.68
N TYR A 60 4.78 -7.70 -10.45
CA TYR A 60 3.65 -7.56 -9.56
C TYR A 60 4.16 -7.36 -8.13
N PRO A 61 3.87 -6.23 -7.47
CA PRO A 61 4.36 -5.98 -6.13
C PRO A 61 3.74 -6.94 -5.13
N LYS A 62 4.46 -7.24 -4.06
CA LYS A 62 3.86 -7.85 -2.88
C LYS A 62 2.84 -6.89 -2.29
N ARG A 63 1.74 -7.45 -1.82
CA ARG A 63 0.56 -6.71 -1.37
C ARG A 63 0.22 -7.11 0.04
N LYS A 64 -0.03 -6.11 0.90
CA LYS A 64 -0.48 -6.33 2.26
C LYS A 64 -1.67 -5.41 2.57
N VAL A 65 -2.53 -5.87 3.47
CA VAL A 65 -3.61 -5.06 4.05
C VAL A 65 -3.35 -4.99 5.55
N LEU A 66 -3.02 -3.81 6.04
CA LEU A 66 -2.84 -3.55 7.47
C LEU A 66 -4.19 -3.16 8.09
N ILE A 67 -4.57 -3.85 9.15
CA ILE A 67 -5.81 -3.60 9.89
C ILE A 67 -5.42 -3.07 11.27
N TRP A 68 -5.64 -1.77 11.45
CA TRP A 68 -5.33 -1.07 12.70
C TRP A 68 -6.36 -1.36 13.78
N GLY A 69 -5.91 -1.52 15.00
CA GLY A 69 -6.78 -1.62 16.16
C GLY A 69 -6.08 -1.13 17.42
N SER A 70 -6.86 -0.86 18.44
CA SER A 70 -6.36 -0.64 19.80
C SER A 70 -6.11 -1.97 20.51
N ILE A 71 -5.51 -1.92 21.70
CA ILE A 71 -5.33 -3.10 22.56
C ILE A 71 -6.66 -3.79 22.89
N GLU A 72 -7.78 -3.07 22.89
CA GLU A 72 -9.11 -3.62 23.12
C GLU A 72 -9.58 -4.55 21.99
N ASN A 73 -9.01 -4.41 20.79
CA ASN A 73 -9.34 -5.22 19.63
C ASN A 73 -8.49 -6.51 19.51
N THR A 74 -7.91 -6.99 20.62
CA THR A 74 -7.02 -8.17 20.61
C THR A 74 -7.70 -9.42 20.04
N LEU A 75 -8.97 -9.65 20.38
CA LEU A 75 -9.73 -10.82 19.91
C LEU A 75 -9.94 -10.77 18.38
N GLU A 76 -10.25 -9.62 17.84
CA GLU A 76 -10.41 -9.38 16.40
C GLU A 76 -9.09 -9.54 15.67
N ALA A 77 -8.02 -9.02 16.25
CA ALA A 77 -6.67 -9.17 15.72
C ALA A 77 -6.22 -10.63 15.66
N GLU A 78 -6.52 -11.43 16.71
CA GLU A 78 -6.26 -12.87 16.72
C GLU A 78 -7.03 -13.60 15.60
N LYS A 79 -8.29 -13.26 15.36
CA LYS A 79 -9.07 -13.83 14.24
C LYS A 79 -8.44 -13.53 12.89
N ILE A 80 -7.91 -12.32 12.70
CA ILE A 80 -7.18 -11.94 11.47
C ILE A 80 -5.90 -12.75 11.35
N LEU A 81 -5.12 -12.90 12.41
CA LEU A 81 -3.91 -13.72 12.42
C LEU A 81 -4.17 -15.19 12.07
N HIS A 82 -5.30 -15.73 12.54
CA HIS A 82 -5.71 -17.10 12.23
C HIS A 82 -6.39 -17.27 10.85
N GLY A 83 -6.54 -16.21 10.08
CA GLY A 83 -7.11 -16.29 8.75
C GLY A 83 -8.62 -16.53 8.71
N THR A 84 -9.35 -16.25 9.79
CA THR A 84 -10.76 -16.62 9.96
C THR A 84 -11.76 -15.50 9.65
N THR A 85 -11.27 -14.35 9.16
CA THR A 85 -12.12 -13.18 8.90
C THR A 85 -12.37 -12.99 7.39
N PRO A 86 -13.45 -12.28 7.01
CA PRO A 86 -13.72 -11.95 5.62
C PRO A 86 -12.58 -11.20 4.94
N VAL A 87 -11.82 -10.35 5.67
CA VAL A 87 -10.69 -9.62 5.09
C VAL A 87 -9.57 -10.57 4.68
N ASN A 88 -9.34 -11.67 5.39
CA ASN A 88 -8.35 -12.67 5.00
C ASN A 88 -8.72 -13.35 3.67
N VAL A 89 -10.00 -13.70 3.49
CA VAL A 89 -10.50 -14.32 2.26
C VAL A 89 -10.33 -13.37 1.08
N LEU A 90 -10.79 -12.12 1.23
CA LEU A 90 -10.68 -11.10 0.18
C LEU A 90 -9.22 -10.74 -0.15
N ALA A 91 -8.36 -10.67 0.87
CA ALA A 91 -6.93 -10.44 0.66
C ALA A 91 -6.30 -11.60 -0.12
N ALA A 92 -6.56 -12.83 0.27
CA ALA A 92 -6.03 -14.02 -0.39
C ALA A 92 -6.44 -14.11 -1.87
N GLU A 93 -7.70 -13.82 -2.20
CA GLU A 93 -8.21 -13.78 -3.59
C GLU A 93 -7.44 -12.78 -4.47
N THR A 94 -6.93 -11.70 -3.88
CA THR A 94 -6.11 -10.72 -4.59
C THR A 94 -4.62 -10.99 -4.49
N GLY A 95 -4.20 -12.07 -3.82
CA GLY A 95 -2.80 -12.38 -3.52
C GLY A 95 -2.16 -11.40 -2.55
N ALA A 96 -2.95 -10.77 -1.70
CA ALA A 96 -2.50 -9.96 -0.58
C ALA A 96 -2.53 -10.75 0.73
N GLU A 97 -1.82 -10.24 1.74
CA GLU A 97 -1.83 -10.77 3.11
C GLU A 97 -2.49 -9.74 4.03
N ALA A 98 -3.46 -10.18 4.85
CA ALA A 98 -4.08 -9.33 5.87
C ALA A 98 -3.29 -9.46 7.18
N ILE A 99 -2.87 -8.33 7.74
CA ILE A 99 -2.05 -8.25 8.95
C ILE A 99 -2.73 -7.32 9.95
N PRO A 100 -3.06 -7.78 11.14
CA PRO A 100 -3.54 -6.90 12.20
C PRO A 100 -2.37 -6.16 12.83
N LEU A 101 -2.59 -4.90 13.17
CA LEU A 101 -1.65 -4.05 13.88
C LEU A 101 -2.32 -3.40 15.07
N LEU A 102 -2.00 -3.87 16.26
CA LEU A 102 -2.45 -3.24 17.50
C LEU A 102 -1.47 -2.13 17.87
N VAL A 103 -1.97 -0.90 17.85
CA VAL A 103 -1.19 0.29 18.19
C VAL A 103 -1.21 0.46 19.70
N MET A 104 -0.02 0.52 20.30
CA MET A 104 0.17 0.69 21.74
C MET A 104 0.83 2.04 22.09
N ALA A 105 0.96 2.91 21.10
CA ALA A 105 1.60 4.20 21.26
C ALA A 105 0.82 5.09 22.25
N GLU A 106 1.56 5.88 23.03
CA GLU A 106 0.98 6.79 24.03
C GLU A 106 0.43 8.08 23.38
N ASP A 107 0.94 8.44 22.21
CA ASP A 107 0.50 9.61 21.46
C ASP A 107 0.48 9.38 19.93
N GLU A 108 -0.12 10.34 19.20
CA GLU A 108 -0.30 10.24 17.75
C GLU A 108 1.03 10.29 16.98
N GLU A 109 2.03 11.01 17.48
CA GLU A 109 3.34 11.13 16.83
C GLU A 109 4.10 9.79 16.93
N GLU A 110 4.07 9.15 18.09
CA GLU A 110 4.65 7.83 18.30
C GLU A 110 3.98 6.79 17.40
N ALA A 111 2.64 6.76 17.36
CA ALA A 111 1.88 5.86 16.50
C ALA A 111 2.25 6.01 15.01
N MET A 112 2.44 7.23 14.56
CA MET A 112 2.83 7.52 13.20
C MET A 112 4.25 6.99 12.87
N PHE A 113 5.20 7.14 13.79
CA PHE A 113 6.55 6.62 13.61
C PHE A 113 6.61 5.09 13.64
N GLU A 114 5.85 4.45 14.52
CA GLU A 114 5.72 2.98 14.53
C GLU A 114 5.17 2.47 13.20
N GLY A 115 4.11 3.09 12.69
CA GLY A 115 3.54 2.75 11.39
C GLY A 115 4.53 2.93 10.24
N ALA A 116 5.23 4.06 10.21
CA ALA A 116 6.24 4.34 9.19
C ALA A 116 7.42 3.34 9.24
N ALA A 117 7.88 2.99 10.44
CA ALA A 117 8.94 2.01 10.63
C ALA A 117 8.53 0.62 10.14
N LEU A 118 7.31 0.19 10.48
CA LEU A 118 6.76 -1.10 10.06
C LEU A 118 6.65 -1.20 8.53
N VAL A 119 6.09 -0.18 7.88
CA VAL A 119 5.97 -0.17 6.42
C VAL A 119 7.35 -0.19 5.75
N ASN A 120 8.31 0.59 6.27
CA ASN A 120 9.68 0.60 5.77
C ASN A 120 10.36 -0.77 5.91
N GLU A 121 10.09 -1.49 7.00
CA GLU A 121 10.56 -2.86 7.19
C GLU A 121 10.01 -3.81 6.14
N TYR A 122 8.68 -3.80 5.88
CA TYR A 122 8.05 -4.61 4.85
C TYR A 122 8.57 -4.28 3.45
N VAL A 123 8.76 -3.00 3.14
CA VAL A 123 9.34 -2.58 1.85
C VAL A 123 10.74 -3.14 1.68
N LYS A 124 11.62 -3.00 2.69
CA LYS A 124 13.03 -3.40 2.60
C LYS A 124 13.24 -4.91 2.64
N LYS A 125 12.52 -5.62 3.54
CA LYS A 125 12.75 -7.05 3.75
C LYS A 125 11.93 -7.94 2.82
N GLU A 126 10.74 -7.49 2.45
CA GLU A 126 9.79 -8.32 1.73
C GLU A 126 9.47 -7.83 0.31
N GLY A 127 9.87 -6.61 -0.04
CA GLY A 127 9.56 -6.01 -1.33
C GLY A 127 8.09 -5.60 -1.45
N LEU A 128 7.49 -5.11 -0.35
CA LEU A 128 6.14 -4.56 -0.35
C LEU A 128 6.06 -3.38 -1.33
N GLY A 129 5.10 -3.42 -2.26
CA GLY A 129 4.89 -2.35 -3.23
C GLY A 129 3.46 -1.83 -3.28
N LEU A 130 2.51 -2.51 -2.62
CA LEU A 130 1.14 -2.05 -2.50
C LEU A 130 0.60 -2.33 -1.10
N LEU A 131 0.14 -1.28 -0.44
CA LEU A 131 -0.41 -1.33 0.90
C LEU A 131 -1.86 -0.84 0.90
N GLY A 132 -2.77 -1.72 1.31
CA GLY A 132 -4.11 -1.35 1.76
C GLY A 132 -4.12 -1.13 3.27
N TYR A 133 -5.04 -0.33 3.78
CA TYR A 133 -5.23 -0.19 5.21
C TYR A 133 -6.71 -0.07 5.59
N GLY A 134 -7.02 -0.52 6.78
CA GLY A 134 -8.33 -0.42 7.38
C GLY A 134 -8.19 -0.27 8.90
N ALA A 135 -9.29 -0.01 9.58
CA ALA A 135 -9.34 0.07 11.03
C ALA A 135 -10.38 -0.89 11.60
N LEU A 136 -10.08 -1.45 12.76
CA LEU A 136 -11.06 -2.09 13.62
C LEU A 136 -11.77 -0.96 14.38
N CYS A 137 -13.01 -0.69 14.01
CA CYS A 137 -13.83 0.27 14.72
C CYS A 137 -14.73 -0.48 15.68
N ASP A 138 -14.75 -0.05 16.95
CA ASP A 138 -15.82 -0.45 17.84
C ASP A 138 -17.09 0.26 17.37
N ASP A 139 -18.14 -0.51 17.13
CA ASP A 139 -19.50 0.01 16.91
C ASP A 139 -20.01 0.65 18.23
N LYS A 140 -19.62 1.90 18.49
CA LYS A 140 -20.18 2.72 19.56
C LYS A 140 -20.83 3.96 18.99
#